data_2ed0f981b65d1404dd5e4833b89f81c8
#
_entry.id   2ed0f981b65d1404dd5e4833b89f81c8
#
_cell.length_a   1.000
_cell.length_b   1.000
_cell.length_c   1.000
_cell.angle_alpha   90.00
_cell.angle_beta   90.00
_cell.angle_gamma   90.00
#
_symmetry.space_group_name_H-M   'P 1'
#
loop_
_entity.id
_entity.type
_entity.pdbx_description
1 polymer ?
#
loop_
_entity_poly.entity_id
_entity_poly.type
_entity_poly.pdbx_seq_one_letter_code
_entity_poly.pdbx_strand_id
1 'polypeptide(L)'
;MRKSHIILVSKFYKKITFCLVILLLILQRAEIRAQSLPALQPFIFQTKQLLESLDFLGTPIAVNDKSKLQDAINKNDTLNTITDIEDILDKYCLFNVEINPESRVYAVQGAAKPELWQNGWQTFLIKIENQAGITAKIQVLSPQAKETFGVFGDVRVNNFTQGVPAKVTAKDVTDRWMDMNLYTKQPMKQELSSMEVEYFIIQLYSRDAGKRKARFNFSAGEATEDLGFRNAVDILFNCRQSTKLIFHVLDENGKPTTASFIIRDKQGHIYPSQAKRLAPDFYFQQQVYRKDGEQMALPEGKYTFEYTRGPEYLVKTKTINVSGGAPPSLNFALERWIDPSKLDWYSGDHHIHAAGCRHYETPSEGVDPADMIRHLFGEAVNVGCIL
;
A
#
# COMPACT_ATOMS: atom_id res chain seq x y z
N MET A 1 -52.14 34.01 -56.92
CA MET A 1 -51.28 32.82 -56.89
C MET A 1 -49.82 33.09 -56.37
N ARG A 2 -49.18 34.26 -56.46
CA ARG A 2 -47.79 34.52 -56.05
C ARG A 2 -47.51 34.57 -54.52
N LYS A 3 -48.51 34.97 -53.70
CA LYS A 3 -48.28 35.05 -52.19
C LYS A 3 -48.26 33.72 -51.47
N SER A 4 -48.93 32.69 -51.97
CA SER A 4 -49.02 31.37 -51.38
C SER A 4 -47.69 30.59 -51.49
N HIS A 5 -46.94 30.75 -52.58
CA HIS A 5 -45.68 30.09 -52.84
C HIS A 5 -44.52 30.64 -51.90
N ILE A 6 -44.52 31.95 -51.63
CA ILE A 6 -43.51 32.59 -50.82
C ILE A 6 -43.65 32.15 -49.35
N ILE A 7 -44.87 31.96 -48.84
CA ILE A 7 -45.11 31.47 -47.46
C ILE A 7 -44.71 30.01 -47.27
N LEU A 8 -44.94 29.17 -48.33
CA LEU A 8 -44.56 27.74 -48.27
C LEU A 8 -43.03 27.55 -48.27
N VAL A 9 -42.33 28.31 -49.09
CA VAL A 9 -40.85 28.30 -49.19
C VAL A 9 -40.22 28.80 -47.85
N SER A 10 -40.76 29.88 -47.28
CA SER A 10 -40.32 30.39 -46.01
C SER A 10 -40.48 29.38 -44.85
N LYS A 11 -41.60 28.65 -44.81
CA LYS A 11 -41.83 27.59 -43.80
C LYS A 11 -40.88 26.39 -43.99
N PHE A 12 -40.55 26.06 -45.24
CA PHE A 12 -39.63 24.98 -45.58
C PHE A 12 -38.20 25.32 -45.16
N TYR A 13 -37.70 26.52 -45.44
CA TYR A 13 -36.41 27.02 -45.01
C TYR A 13 -36.29 27.06 -43.46
N LYS A 14 -37.33 27.53 -42.77
CA LYS A 14 -37.35 27.54 -41.29
C LYS A 14 -37.23 26.12 -40.67
N LYS A 15 -37.87 25.12 -41.28
CA LYS A 15 -37.76 23.72 -40.86
C LYS A 15 -36.36 23.16 -41.09
N ILE A 16 -35.76 23.44 -42.27
CA ILE A 16 -34.39 23.02 -42.58
C ILE A 16 -33.39 23.66 -41.63
N THR A 17 -33.51 24.97 -41.38
CA THR A 17 -32.61 25.68 -40.42
C THR A 17 -32.78 25.12 -39.03
N PHE A 18 -33.97 24.81 -38.56
CA PHE A 18 -34.24 24.22 -37.26
C PHE A 18 -33.64 22.79 -37.14
N CYS A 19 -33.76 21.96 -38.15
CA CYS A 19 -33.14 20.64 -38.19
C CYS A 19 -31.61 20.72 -38.23
N LEU A 20 -31.04 21.69 -38.96
CA LEU A 20 -29.60 21.93 -38.99
C LEU A 20 -29.05 22.40 -37.63
N VAL A 21 -29.78 23.27 -36.92
CA VAL A 21 -29.42 23.72 -35.58
C VAL A 21 -29.48 22.56 -34.56
N ILE A 22 -30.51 21.72 -34.65
CA ILE A 22 -30.59 20.51 -33.78
C ILE A 22 -29.46 19.53 -34.11
N LEU A 23 -29.13 19.32 -35.38
CA LEU A 23 -28.01 18.46 -35.80
C LEU A 23 -26.67 19.02 -35.31
N LEU A 24 -26.45 20.34 -35.37
CA LEU A 24 -25.29 21.01 -34.85
C LEU A 24 -25.20 20.87 -33.32
N LEU A 25 -26.30 21.02 -32.58
CA LEU A 25 -26.36 20.83 -31.14
C LEU A 25 -26.14 19.38 -30.73
N ILE A 26 -26.56 18.41 -31.53
CA ILE A 26 -26.28 16.99 -31.32
C ILE A 26 -24.81 16.68 -31.61
N LEU A 27 -24.22 17.26 -32.65
CA LEU A 27 -22.79 17.13 -32.96
C LEU A 27 -21.91 17.77 -31.88
N GLN A 28 -22.29 18.95 -31.39
CA GLN A 28 -21.57 19.56 -30.26
C GLN A 28 -21.67 18.75 -28.97
N ARG A 29 -22.78 18.04 -28.73
CA ARG A 29 -22.86 17.11 -27.58
C ARG A 29 -22.06 15.82 -27.78
N ALA A 30 -21.80 15.41 -29.03
CA ALA A 30 -20.94 14.28 -29.34
C ALA A 30 -19.45 14.62 -29.15
N GLU A 31 -19.03 15.85 -29.41
CA GLU A 31 -17.66 16.31 -29.21
C GLU A 31 -17.28 16.49 -27.72
N ILE A 32 -18.27 16.71 -26.83
CA ILE A 32 -18.02 16.89 -25.36
C ILE A 32 -17.69 15.55 -24.67
N ARG A 33 -17.75 14.43 -25.34
CA ARG A 33 -17.41 13.10 -24.81
C ARG A 33 -16.29 12.36 -25.56
N ALA A 34 -15.48 13.06 -26.32
CA ALA A 34 -14.20 12.51 -26.74
C ALA A 34 -13.17 12.74 -25.60
N GLN A 35 -13.47 12.30 -24.38
CA GLN A 35 -12.43 11.99 -23.42
C GLN A 35 -11.53 10.94 -24.09
N SER A 36 -10.27 11.25 -24.27
CA SER A 36 -9.29 10.31 -24.78
C SER A 36 -9.28 9.13 -23.84
N LEU A 37 -9.74 7.96 -24.29
CA LEU A 37 -9.62 6.76 -23.48
C LEU A 37 -8.16 6.51 -23.17
N PRO A 38 -7.81 6.11 -21.93
CA PRO A 38 -6.46 5.69 -21.59
C PRO A 38 -5.95 4.71 -22.63
N ALA A 39 -4.71 4.86 -23.06
CA ALA A 39 -4.13 3.90 -23.98
C ALA A 39 -4.11 2.54 -23.29
N LEU A 40 -4.84 1.55 -23.80
CA LEU A 40 -5.10 0.27 -23.14
C LEU A 40 -3.83 -0.44 -22.67
N GLN A 41 -2.80 -0.50 -23.52
CA GLN A 41 -1.57 -1.24 -23.19
C GLN A 41 -0.76 -0.62 -22.04
N PRO A 42 -0.50 0.69 -21.98
CA PRO A 42 0.08 1.34 -20.82
C PRO A 42 -0.73 1.14 -19.53
N PHE A 43 -2.07 1.21 -19.61
CA PHE A 43 -2.94 1.02 -18.45
C PHE A 43 -2.89 -0.42 -17.92
N ILE A 44 -2.92 -1.42 -18.81
CA ILE A 44 -2.70 -2.83 -18.44
C ILE A 44 -1.32 -3.03 -17.81
N PHE A 45 -0.28 -2.41 -18.37
CA PHE A 45 1.07 -2.52 -17.84
C PHE A 45 1.17 -1.94 -16.43
N GLN A 46 0.64 -0.74 -16.21
CA GLN A 46 0.59 -0.14 -14.87
C GLN A 46 -0.23 -1.00 -13.89
N THR A 47 -1.36 -1.55 -14.33
CA THR A 47 -2.16 -2.46 -13.49
C THR A 47 -1.34 -3.68 -13.05
N LYS A 48 -0.56 -4.28 -13.94
CA LYS A 48 0.31 -5.41 -13.59
C LYS A 48 1.40 -5.02 -12.58
N GLN A 49 2.04 -3.86 -12.78
CA GLN A 49 3.04 -3.32 -11.84
C GLN A 49 2.43 -3.04 -10.46
N LEU A 50 1.20 -2.52 -10.44
CA LEU A 50 0.45 -2.29 -9.21
C LEU A 50 0.20 -3.60 -8.45
N LEU A 51 -0.27 -4.64 -9.14
CA LEU A 51 -0.54 -5.94 -8.53
C LEU A 51 0.73 -6.60 -8.00
N GLU A 52 1.83 -6.55 -8.76
CA GLU A 52 3.14 -7.03 -8.33
C GLU A 52 3.61 -6.30 -7.05
N SER A 53 3.44 -4.99 -7.01
CA SER A 53 3.80 -4.18 -5.83
C SER A 53 2.94 -4.53 -4.61
N LEU A 54 1.64 -4.75 -4.78
CA LEU A 54 0.75 -5.16 -3.69
C LEU A 54 1.09 -6.56 -3.17
N ASP A 55 1.42 -7.49 -4.07
CA ASP A 55 1.90 -8.84 -3.70
C ASP A 55 3.22 -8.74 -2.92
N PHE A 56 4.18 -7.93 -3.38
CA PHE A 56 5.45 -7.69 -2.71
C PHE A 56 5.27 -7.07 -1.32
N LEU A 57 4.33 -6.16 -1.17
CA LEU A 57 4.01 -5.51 0.10
C LEU A 57 3.23 -6.43 1.06
N GLY A 58 2.88 -7.64 0.63
CA GLY A 58 2.09 -8.58 1.42
C GLY A 58 0.64 -8.13 1.65
N THR A 59 0.12 -7.31 0.75
CA THR A 59 -1.26 -6.82 0.79
C THR A 59 -1.95 -7.04 -0.57
N PRO A 60 -2.00 -8.30 -1.07
CA PRO A 60 -2.62 -8.60 -2.35
C PRO A 60 -4.09 -8.20 -2.34
N ILE A 61 -4.63 -7.88 -3.52
CA ILE A 61 -6.08 -7.76 -3.68
C ILE A 61 -6.74 -9.13 -3.49
N ALA A 62 -8.05 -9.14 -3.20
CA ALA A 62 -8.78 -10.38 -2.98
C ALA A 62 -8.64 -11.35 -4.18
N VAL A 63 -8.48 -12.63 -3.90
CA VAL A 63 -8.24 -13.67 -4.92
C VAL A 63 -9.28 -13.64 -6.05
N ASN A 64 -10.56 -13.46 -5.71
CA ASN A 64 -11.63 -13.35 -6.68
C ASN A 64 -11.50 -12.11 -7.59
N ASP A 65 -11.09 -10.96 -7.03
CA ASP A 65 -10.88 -9.73 -7.80
C ASP A 65 -9.62 -9.84 -8.66
N LYS A 66 -8.56 -10.51 -8.19
CA LYS A 66 -7.36 -10.82 -8.97
C LYS A 66 -7.67 -11.70 -10.20
N SER A 67 -8.54 -12.70 -10.03
CA SER A 67 -9.01 -13.52 -11.15
C SER A 67 -9.80 -12.70 -12.17
N LYS A 68 -10.73 -11.87 -11.71
CA LYS A 68 -11.52 -10.99 -12.59
C LYS A 68 -10.66 -9.99 -13.36
N LEU A 69 -9.63 -9.42 -12.71
CA LEU A 69 -8.67 -8.54 -13.38
C LEU A 69 -7.90 -9.26 -14.48
N GLN A 70 -7.45 -10.49 -14.21
CA GLN A 70 -6.77 -11.29 -15.21
C GLN A 70 -7.69 -11.61 -16.39
N ASP A 71 -8.96 -11.93 -16.14
CA ASP A 71 -9.94 -12.16 -17.18
C ASP A 71 -10.21 -10.91 -18.02
N ALA A 72 -10.33 -9.74 -17.37
CA ALA A 72 -10.50 -8.45 -18.06
C ALA A 72 -9.29 -8.13 -18.94
N ILE A 73 -8.08 -8.27 -18.43
CA ILE A 73 -6.83 -8.06 -19.18
C ILE A 73 -6.74 -8.97 -20.41
N ASN A 74 -7.20 -10.21 -20.30
CA ASN A 74 -7.12 -11.21 -21.38
C ASN A 74 -8.17 -10.98 -22.48
N LYS A 75 -9.30 -10.29 -22.22
CA LYS A 75 -10.33 -10.00 -23.20
C LYS A 75 -9.85 -9.09 -24.33
N ASN A 76 -8.89 -8.21 -24.06
CA ASN A 76 -8.27 -7.26 -25.00
C ASN A 76 -9.30 -6.37 -25.77
N ASP A 77 -10.43 -6.10 -25.17
CA ASP A 77 -11.45 -5.18 -25.64
C ASP A 77 -11.29 -3.82 -24.94
N THR A 78 -10.85 -2.81 -25.68
CA THR A 78 -10.32 -1.55 -25.10
C THR A 78 -11.27 -0.91 -24.10
N LEU A 79 -12.51 -0.71 -24.44
CA LEU A 79 -13.49 -0.01 -23.56
C LEU A 79 -13.87 -0.84 -22.34
N ASN A 80 -14.26 -2.09 -22.58
CA ASN A 80 -14.73 -2.96 -21.53
C ASN A 80 -13.59 -3.36 -20.57
N THR A 81 -12.38 -3.55 -21.09
CA THR A 81 -11.22 -3.89 -20.24
C THR A 81 -10.86 -2.76 -19.28
N ILE A 82 -10.85 -1.50 -19.74
CA ILE A 82 -10.54 -0.35 -18.88
C ILE A 82 -11.59 -0.24 -17.77
N THR A 83 -12.87 -0.23 -18.13
CA THR A 83 -13.98 -0.13 -17.19
C THR A 83 -13.98 -1.30 -16.18
N ASP A 84 -13.78 -2.53 -16.65
CA ASP A 84 -13.72 -3.72 -15.78
C ASP A 84 -12.58 -3.61 -14.76
N ILE A 85 -11.40 -3.09 -15.17
CA ILE A 85 -10.26 -2.87 -14.27
C ILE A 85 -10.56 -1.79 -13.25
N GLU A 86 -11.12 -0.66 -13.68
CA GLU A 86 -11.51 0.44 -12.79
C GLU A 86 -12.55 -0.01 -11.77
N ASP A 87 -13.63 -0.68 -12.20
CA ASP A 87 -14.68 -1.20 -11.32
C ASP A 87 -14.15 -2.15 -10.23
N ILE A 88 -13.05 -2.84 -10.51
CA ILE A 88 -12.42 -3.72 -9.54
C ILE A 88 -11.49 -2.93 -8.62
N LEU A 89 -10.60 -2.09 -9.15
CA LEU A 89 -9.59 -1.37 -8.39
C LEU A 89 -10.18 -0.24 -7.54
N ASP A 90 -11.22 0.42 -8.00
CA ASP A 90 -11.86 1.54 -7.29
C ASP A 90 -12.37 1.14 -5.90
N LYS A 91 -12.71 -0.13 -5.68
CA LYS A 91 -13.08 -0.66 -4.35
C LYS A 91 -11.96 -0.57 -3.31
N TYR A 92 -10.71 -0.50 -3.77
CA TYR A 92 -9.51 -0.40 -2.95
C TYR A 92 -9.02 1.04 -2.81
N CYS A 93 -9.62 1.99 -3.54
CA CYS A 93 -9.25 3.39 -3.52
C CYS A 93 -9.79 4.11 -2.28
N LEU A 94 -8.90 4.60 -1.43
CA LEU A 94 -9.26 5.49 -0.32
C LEU A 94 -9.48 6.92 -0.81
N PHE A 95 -8.84 7.29 -1.91
CA PHE A 95 -8.91 8.62 -2.50
C PHE A 95 -9.12 8.53 -4.01
N ASN A 96 -9.98 9.43 -4.51
CA ASN A 96 -10.08 9.75 -5.93
C ASN A 96 -9.60 11.19 -6.10
N VAL A 97 -8.64 11.38 -6.98
CA VAL A 97 -7.99 12.67 -7.25
C VAL A 97 -8.15 13.00 -8.72
N GLU A 98 -8.75 14.11 -9.01
CA GLU A 98 -8.93 14.65 -10.35
C GLU A 98 -7.96 15.81 -10.58
N ILE A 99 -7.24 15.79 -11.69
CA ILE A 99 -6.40 16.88 -12.17
C ILE A 99 -7.06 17.39 -13.45
N ASN A 100 -7.72 18.54 -13.35
CA ASN A 100 -8.47 19.12 -14.47
C ASN A 100 -7.53 19.65 -15.57
N PRO A 101 -8.03 20.02 -16.78
CA PRO A 101 -7.19 20.52 -17.88
C PRO A 101 -6.34 21.75 -17.53
N GLU A 102 -6.70 22.51 -16.49
CA GLU A 102 -5.96 23.68 -16.00
C GLU A 102 -4.94 23.29 -14.91
N SER A 103 -4.67 21.97 -14.75
CA SER A 103 -3.76 21.40 -13.74
C SER A 103 -4.18 21.69 -12.29
N ARG A 104 -5.46 21.92 -12.04
CA ARG A 104 -5.99 22.09 -10.68
C ARG A 104 -6.39 20.73 -10.11
N VAL A 105 -6.06 20.53 -8.83
CA VAL A 105 -6.31 19.27 -8.13
C VAL A 105 -7.61 19.33 -7.33
N TYR A 106 -8.44 18.33 -7.50
CA TYR A 106 -9.63 18.06 -6.70
C TYR A 106 -9.55 16.67 -6.10
N ALA A 107 -9.80 16.52 -4.79
CA ALA A 107 -9.70 15.25 -4.10
C ALA A 107 -10.96 14.92 -3.30
N VAL A 108 -11.42 13.68 -3.37
CA VAL A 108 -12.55 13.16 -2.60
C VAL A 108 -12.21 11.80 -1.99
N GLN A 109 -13.00 11.39 -1.00
CA GLN A 109 -12.92 10.03 -0.46
C GLN A 109 -13.40 9.03 -1.52
N GLY A 110 -12.62 7.96 -1.72
CA GLY A 110 -12.95 6.84 -2.58
C GLY A 110 -13.85 5.80 -1.91
N ALA A 111 -14.01 4.64 -2.56
CA ALA A 111 -14.93 3.59 -2.13
C ALA A 111 -14.37 2.69 -1.01
N ALA A 112 -13.04 2.68 -0.80
CA ALA A 112 -12.43 1.86 0.23
C ALA A 112 -12.89 2.29 1.62
N LYS A 113 -13.18 1.31 2.48
CA LYS A 113 -13.54 1.57 3.87
C LYS A 113 -12.35 2.17 4.60
N PRO A 114 -12.49 3.32 5.28
CA PRO A 114 -11.42 3.94 6.04
C PRO A 114 -11.20 3.20 7.37
N GLU A 115 -10.76 1.96 7.30
CA GLU A 115 -10.45 1.12 8.45
C GLU A 115 -8.94 0.99 8.60
N LEU A 116 -8.42 1.30 9.79
CA LEU A 116 -7.06 1.04 10.20
C LEU A 116 -7.08 0.10 11.40
N TRP A 117 -5.92 -0.38 11.83
CA TRP A 117 -5.77 -1.05 13.12
C TRP A 117 -4.61 -0.44 13.89
N GLN A 118 -4.74 -0.50 15.21
CA GLN A 118 -3.75 0.01 16.12
C GLN A 118 -2.41 -0.71 15.96
N ASN A 119 -1.33 0.06 15.87
CA ASN A 119 0.05 -0.41 15.72
C ASN A 119 0.28 -1.24 14.44
N GLY A 120 -0.42 -0.90 13.35
CA GLY A 120 -0.25 -1.60 12.08
C GLY A 120 -0.41 -0.71 10.87
N TRP A 121 0.23 -1.11 9.78
CA TRP A 121 0.12 -0.49 8.47
C TRP A 121 -1.03 -1.09 7.67
N GLN A 122 -1.79 -0.23 7.00
CA GLN A 122 -2.83 -0.60 6.06
C GLN A 122 -2.53 0.02 4.70
N THR A 123 -2.71 -0.78 3.65
CA THR A 123 -2.49 -0.35 2.27
C THR A 123 -3.81 0.00 1.59
N PHE A 124 -3.83 1.12 0.87
CA PHE A 124 -4.94 1.58 0.05
C PHE A 124 -4.43 2.02 -1.31
N LEU A 125 -5.35 2.20 -2.26
CA LEU A 125 -5.06 2.82 -3.53
C LEU A 125 -5.50 4.29 -3.54
N ILE A 126 -4.87 5.06 -4.43
CA ILE A 126 -5.28 6.38 -4.88
C ILE A 126 -5.54 6.26 -6.36
N LYS A 127 -6.74 6.56 -6.81
CA LYS A 127 -7.05 6.75 -8.23
C LYS A 127 -6.76 8.19 -8.61
N ILE A 128 -6.08 8.42 -9.71
CA ILE A 128 -5.83 9.75 -10.27
C ILE A 128 -6.39 9.81 -11.69
N GLU A 129 -7.27 10.76 -11.91
CA GLU A 129 -7.80 11.13 -13.23
C GLU A 129 -7.05 12.38 -13.71
N ASN A 130 -6.13 12.20 -14.67
CA ASN A 130 -5.18 13.23 -15.13
C ASN A 130 -5.62 13.80 -16.46
N GLN A 131 -6.64 14.66 -16.48
CA GLN A 131 -7.15 15.29 -17.69
C GLN A 131 -6.17 16.31 -18.29
N ALA A 132 -5.22 16.82 -17.49
CA ALA A 132 -4.18 17.73 -17.96
C ALA A 132 -3.03 17.02 -18.70
N GLY A 133 -2.92 15.68 -18.58
CA GLY A 133 -1.82 14.91 -19.19
C GLY A 133 -0.45 15.25 -18.63
N ILE A 134 -0.37 15.79 -17.40
CA ILE A 134 0.91 16.18 -16.77
C ILE A 134 1.71 14.96 -16.30
N THR A 135 3.02 15.15 -16.16
CA THR A 135 3.99 14.14 -15.68
C THR A 135 4.65 14.54 -14.35
N ALA A 136 4.01 15.43 -13.61
CA ALA A 136 4.51 15.92 -12.34
C ALA A 136 4.51 14.84 -11.25
N LYS A 137 5.28 15.05 -10.20
CA LYS A 137 5.24 14.21 -9.00
C LYS A 137 3.95 14.43 -8.23
N ILE A 138 3.29 13.31 -7.87
CA ILE A 138 2.18 13.39 -6.93
C ILE A 138 2.72 13.50 -5.50
N GLN A 139 2.11 14.38 -4.72
CA GLN A 139 2.42 14.57 -3.31
C GLN A 139 1.15 14.47 -2.48
N VAL A 140 1.28 13.84 -1.33
CA VAL A 140 0.20 13.73 -0.34
C VAL A 140 0.77 14.18 1.00
N LEU A 141 0.11 15.14 1.63
CA LEU A 141 0.51 15.66 2.94
C LEU A 141 -0.66 15.52 3.92
N SER A 142 -0.34 15.18 5.17
CA SER A 142 -1.33 15.17 6.26
C SER A 142 -0.75 15.78 7.53
N PRO A 143 -1.43 16.75 8.15
CA PRO A 143 -1.01 17.28 9.45
C PRO A 143 -0.93 16.20 10.54
N GLN A 144 -1.73 15.14 10.43
CA GLN A 144 -1.77 14.03 11.37
C GLN A 144 -0.61 13.02 11.19
N ALA A 145 0.09 13.08 10.05
CA ALA A 145 1.25 12.23 9.72
C ALA A 145 2.59 12.98 9.76
N LYS A 146 2.64 14.18 10.35
CA LYS A 146 3.90 14.91 10.54
C LYS A 146 4.76 14.18 11.57
N GLU A 147 6.06 14.11 11.32
CA GLU A 147 7.03 13.56 12.26
C GLU A 147 6.96 14.29 13.60
N THR A 148 6.84 13.53 14.68
CA THR A 148 6.83 14.04 16.07
C THR A 148 8.22 14.27 16.60
N PHE A 149 9.21 13.56 16.05
CA PHE A 149 10.61 13.67 16.39
C PHE A 149 11.40 13.90 15.12
N GLY A 150 12.26 14.92 15.10
CA GLY A 150 13.24 15.05 14.03
C GLY A 150 14.09 13.78 14.00
N VAL A 151 14.12 13.07 12.88
CA VAL A 151 15.05 11.96 12.70
C VAL A 151 16.43 12.58 12.62
N PHE A 152 17.18 12.51 13.73
CA PHE A 152 18.61 12.74 13.71
C PHE A 152 19.22 11.60 12.89
N GLY A 153 19.44 11.80 11.59
CA GLY A 153 20.11 10.78 10.82
C GLY A 153 20.14 10.93 9.31
N ASP A 154 19.39 11.79 8.69
CA ASP A 154 19.60 12.03 7.26
C ASP A 154 20.55 13.20 7.02
N VAL A 155 21.85 12.93 7.17
CA VAL A 155 22.96 13.87 6.92
C VAL A 155 23.08 14.23 5.42
N ARG A 156 22.23 13.65 4.54
CA ARG A 156 22.30 13.90 3.11
C ARG A 156 21.45 15.06 2.61
N VAL A 157 20.70 15.72 3.47
CA VAL A 157 20.05 16.98 3.10
C VAL A 157 21.02 18.13 3.32
N ASN A 158 21.80 18.42 2.31
CA ASN A 158 22.72 19.57 2.24
C ASN A 158 22.00 20.92 2.16
N ASN A 159 20.94 21.11 2.89
CA ASN A 159 20.34 22.41 3.09
C ASN A 159 20.14 22.62 4.59
N PHE A 160 21.20 23.04 5.25
CA PHE A 160 21.18 23.62 6.58
C PHE A 160 20.29 24.86 6.63
N THR A 161 19.02 24.70 6.71
CA THR A 161 18.26 25.60 7.55
C THR A 161 18.40 25.01 8.95
N GLN A 162 19.24 25.60 9.77
CA GLN A 162 19.28 25.39 11.20
C GLN A 162 17.95 25.85 11.83
N GLY A 163 16.89 25.10 11.55
CA GLY A 163 15.66 25.23 12.29
C GLY A 163 15.91 24.60 13.67
N VAL A 164 15.89 25.40 14.70
CA VAL A 164 15.74 24.91 16.08
C VAL A 164 14.61 23.89 16.05
N PRO A 165 14.81 22.64 16.54
CA PRO A 165 13.75 21.63 16.55
C PRO A 165 12.51 22.24 17.17
N ALA A 166 11.41 22.30 16.43
CA ALA A 166 10.17 22.87 16.94
C ALA A 166 9.81 22.08 18.21
N LYS A 167 9.62 22.78 19.33
CA LYS A 167 9.30 22.14 20.61
C LYS A 167 7.99 21.36 20.44
N VAL A 168 8.07 20.05 20.46
CA VAL A 168 6.90 19.16 20.38
C VAL A 168 6.02 19.36 21.60
N THR A 169 4.78 19.73 21.41
CA THR A 169 3.80 19.95 22.48
C THR A 169 2.98 18.69 22.73
N ALA A 170 2.31 18.59 23.89
CA ALA A 170 1.37 17.50 24.17
C ALA A 170 0.23 17.42 23.13
N LYS A 171 -0.19 18.57 22.59
CA LYS A 171 -1.17 18.64 21.51
C LYS A 171 -0.62 18.03 20.22
N ASP A 172 0.62 18.31 19.85
CA ASP A 172 1.26 17.71 18.67
C ASP A 172 1.28 16.19 18.79
N VAL A 173 1.61 15.65 19.96
CA VAL A 173 1.61 14.20 20.21
C VAL A 173 0.21 13.61 20.05
N THR A 174 -0.83 14.31 20.48
CA THR A 174 -2.21 13.87 20.34
C THR A 174 -2.70 13.98 18.88
N ASP A 175 -2.37 15.06 18.20
CA ASP A 175 -2.85 15.33 16.83
C ASP A 175 -2.12 14.47 15.79
N ARG A 176 -0.84 14.15 16.02
CA ARG A 176 -0.01 13.33 15.11
C ARG A 176 -0.08 11.85 15.45
N TRP A 177 -1.25 11.27 15.23
CA TRP A 177 -1.58 9.89 15.59
C TRP A 177 -1.30 8.88 14.49
N MET A 178 -1.02 9.34 13.27
CA MET A 178 -0.88 8.53 12.06
C MET A 178 0.54 8.68 11.48
N ASP A 179 1.01 7.66 10.77
CA ASP A 179 2.12 7.76 9.83
C ASP A 179 1.63 7.40 8.42
N MET A 180 2.33 7.91 7.40
CA MET A 180 1.90 7.81 6.01
C MET A 180 3.10 7.57 5.10
N ASN A 181 2.92 6.72 4.08
CA ASN A 181 3.92 6.46 3.07
C ASN A 181 3.26 6.33 1.69
N LEU A 182 3.62 7.20 0.76
CA LEU A 182 3.33 6.99 -0.66
C LEU A 182 4.40 6.02 -1.20
N TYR A 183 3.96 4.86 -1.69
CA TYR A 183 4.89 3.83 -2.15
C TYR A 183 5.39 4.15 -3.56
N THR A 184 6.67 4.46 -3.67
CA THR A 184 7.32 4.91 -4.92
C THR A 184 8.52 4.05 -5.31
N LYS A 185 8.70 2.88 -4.67
CA LYS A 185 9.75 1.94 -5.04
C LYS A 185 9.37 1.17 -6.30
N GLN A 186 10.38 0.83 -7.13
CA GLN A 186 10.18 0.05 -8.35
C GLN A 186 9.32 -1.21 -8.06
N PRO A 187 8.37 -1.55 -8.96
CA PRO A 187 8.12 -0.95 -10.28
C PRO A 187 7.26 0.32 -10.26
N MET A 188 6.74 0.75 -9.09
CA MET A 188 5.97 1.99 -8.96
C MET A 188 6.87 3.23 -9.06
N LYS A 189 6.27 4.36 -9.43
CA LYS A 189 6.94 5.68 -9.53
C LYS A 189 6.14 6.73 -8.77
N GLN A 190 6.75 7.85 -8.49
CA GLN A 190 6.08 9.01 -7.90
C GLN A 190 5.52 9.95 -8.96
N GLU A 191 6.14 9.96 -10.15
CA GLU A 191 5.74 10.79 -11.28
C GLU A 191 4.52 10.18 -11.97
N LEU A 192 3.59 11.03 -12.36
CA LEU A 192 2.51 10.71 -13.28
C LEU A 192 3.10 10.36 -14.66
N SER A 193 2.47 9.48 -15.39
CA SER A 193 2.92 9.01 -16.70
C SER A 193 2.20 9.70 -17.87
N SER A 194 1.45 10.74 -17.62
CA SER A 194 0.52 11.41 -18.54
C SER A 194 -0.67 10.57 -19.01
N MET A 195 -0.89 9.39 -18.45
CA MET A 195 -2.12 8.63 -18.69
C MET A 195 -3.32 9.33 -18.08
N GLU A 196 -4.49 9.15 -18.67
CA GLU A 196 -5.73 9.74 -18.17
C GLU A 196 -6.14 9.17 -16.82
N VAL A 197 -5.90 7.87 -16.58
CA VAL A 197 -6.16 7.20 -15.31
C VAL A 197 -4.92 6.45 -14.84
N GLU A 198 -4.55 6.67 -13.58
CA GLU A 198 -3.41 6.02 -12.93
C GLU A 198 -3.75 5.64 -11.48
N TYR A 199 -3.15 4.56 -10.98
CA TYR A 199 -3.30 4.13 -9.60
C TYR A 199 -1.97 4.20 -8.85
N PHE A 200 -2.03 4.71 -7.61
CA PHE A 200 -0.89 4.79 -6.70
C PHE A 200 -1.21 4.04 -5.42
N ILE A 201 -0.16 3.62 -4.71
CA ILE A 201 -0.28 2.90 -3.44
C ILE A 201 0.04 3.87 -2.30
N ILE A 202 -0.88 4.00 -1.35
CA ILE A 202 -0.66 4.71 -0.10
C ILE A 202 -0.77 3.75 1.08
N GLN A 203 0.14 3.86 2.01
CA GLN A 203 0.19 3.08 3.23
C GLN A 203 0.00 4.01 4.43
N LEU A 204 -0.90 3.65 5.31
CA LEU A 204 -1.24 4.42 6.51
C LEU A 204 -1.03 3.54 7.74
N TYR A 205 -0.38 4.09 8.75
CA TYR A 205 -0.19 3.47 10.06
C TYR A 205 -1.01 4.22 11.10
N SER A 206 -1.66 3.51 12.00
CA SER A 206 -2.33 4.12 13.15
C SER A 206 -1.63 3.72 14.44
N ARG A 207 -1.23 4.71 15.25
CA ARG A 207 -0.76 4.48 16.62
C ARG A 207 -1.93 4.19 17.56
N ASP A 208 -3.07 4.80 17.28
CA ASP A 208 -4.22 4.84 18.17
C ASP A 208 -5.33 3.88 17.74
N ALA A 209 -6.18 3.51 18.68
CA ALA A 209 -7.46 2.85 18.44
C ALA A 209 -8.63 3.86 18.53
N GLY A 210 -9.81 3.47 18.01
CA GLY A 210 -11.03 4.27 18.04
C GLY A 210 -11.23 5.12 16.79
N LYS A 211 -12.16 6.07 16.87
CA LYS A 211 -12.46 6.98 15.77
C LYS A 211 -11.44 8.10 15.69
N ARG A 212 -10.81 8.27 14.54
CA ARG A 212 -9.78 9.28 14.29
C ARG A 212 -10.04 10.01 12.99
N LYS A 213 -9.90 11.34 12.98
CA LYS A 213 -10.06 12.16 11.78
C LYS A 213 -8.67 12.60 11.29
N ALA A 214 -8.43 12.47 9.99
CA ALA A 214 -7.25 13.01 9.32
C ALA A 214 -7.63 13.79 8.08
N ARG A 215 -6.85 14.83 7.79
CA ARG A 215 -6.93 15.64 6.58
C ARG A 215 -5.78 15.28 5.66
N PHE A 216 -6.06 15.11 4.37
CA PHE A 216 -5.07 14.85 3.34
C PHE A 216 -5.13 15.97 2.31
N ASN A 217 -3.97 16.50 1.94
CA ASN A 217 -3.83 17.51 0.90
C ASN A 217 -3.03 16.89 -0.25
N PHE A 218 -3.55 17.01 -1.46
CA PHE A 218 -2.94 16.49 -2.67
C PHE A 218 -2.38 17.63 -3.51
N SER A 219 -1.23 17.41 -4.15
CA SER A 219 -0.66 18.29 -5.16
C SER A 219 0.07 17.47 -6.23
N ALA A 220 0.16 18.02 -7.43
CA ALA A 220 0.84 17.42 -8.56
C ALA A 220 1.71 18.48 -9.25
N GLY A 221 2.98 18.57 -8.87
CA GLY A 221 3.92 19.58 -9.34
C GLY A 221 3.77 20.92 -8.65
N GLU A 222 4.50 21.93 -9.16
CA GLU A 222 4.43 23.31 -8.68
C GLU A 222 3.18 23.99 -9.23
N ALA A 223 2.56 24.85 -8.44
CA ALA A 223 1.38 25.66 -8.80
C ALA A 223 0.06 24.90 -9.00
N THR A 224 -0.06 23.66 -8.56
CA THR A 224 -1.35 22.94 -8.57
C THR A 224 -2.21 23.20 -7.33
N GLU A 225 -1.76 24.10 -6.45
CA GLU A 225 -2.54 24.50 -5.28
C GLU A 225 -3.74 25.34 -5.73
N ASP A 226 -4.94 24.79 -5.60
CA ASP A 226 -6.15 25.56 -5.80
C ASP A 226 -6.41 26.42 -4.55
N LEU A 227 -6.55 27.72 -4.74
CA LEU A 227 -6.98 28.68 -3.69
C LEU A 227 -8.39 28.35 -3.14
N GLY A 228 -9.13 27.47 -3.80
CA GLY A 228 -10.44 27.00 -3.37
C GLY A 228 -10.46 25.82 -2.39
N PHE A 229 -9.32 25.30 -1.93
CA PHE A 229 -9.19 24.18 -0.98
C PHE A 229 -9.82 22.86 -1.43
N ARG A 230 -9.99 22.63 -2.71
CA ARG A 230 -10.59 21.40 -3.26
C ARG A 230 -9.62 20.22 -3.30
N ASN A 231 -8.32 20.47 -3.15
CA ASN A 231 -7.28 19.48 -3.08
C ASN A 231 -7.17 18.78 -1.71
N ALA A 232 -8.02 19.16 -0.76
CA ALA A 232 -8.02 18.62 0.59
C ALA A 232 -9.26 17.77 0.86
N VAL A 233 -9.06 16.60 1.48
CA VAL A 233 -10.13 15.70 1.90
C VAL A 233 -9.97 15.31 3.37
N ASP A 234 -11.07 15.35 4.10
CA ASP A 234 -11.14 14.89 5.49
C ASP A 234 -11.71 13.47 5.55
N ILE A 235 -10.97 12.56 6.16
CA ILE A 235 -11.38 11.15 6.33
C ILE A 235 -11.58 10.86 7.82
N LEU A 236 -12.71 10.22 8.16
CA LEU A 236 -12.97 9.67 9.48
C LEU A 236 -12.64 8.19 9.51
N PHE A 237 -11.51 7.84 10.07
CA PHE A 237 -11.07 6.45 10.22
C PHE A 237 -11.72 5.75 11.41
N ASN A 238 -11.97 4.45 11.24
CA ASN A 238 -12.24 3.51 12.31
C ASN A 238 -10.97 2.70 12.59
N CYS A 239 -10.19 3.09 13.60
CA CYS A 239 -8.96 2.41 13.99
C CYS A 239 -9.32 1.28 14.97
N ARG A 240 -9.29 0.03 14.50
CA ARG A 240 -9.62 -1.15 15.32
C ARG A 240 -8.49 -1.40 16.31
N GLN A 241 -8.86 -1.80 17.52
CA GLN A 241 -7.90 -2.19 18.54
C GLN A 241 -7.18 -3.48 18.12
N SER A 242 -5.89 -3.56 18.43
CA SER A 242 -5.10 -4.77 18.26
C SER A 242 -4.92 -5.50 19.59
N THR A 243 -4.96 -6.83 19.52
CA THR A 243 -4.72 -7.71 20.66
C THR A 243 -3.27 -8.17 20.66
N LYS A 244 -2.58 -8.07 21.80
CA LYS A 244 -1.24 -8.62 21.97
C LYS A 244 -1.33 -10.14 22.10
N LEU A 245 -0.56 -10.86 21.31
CA LEU A 245 -0.43 -12.32 21.34
C LEU A 245 0.92 -12.68 21.92
N ILE A 246 0.98 -13.70 22.78
CA ILE A 246 2.23 -14.21 23.33
C ILE A 246 2.58 -15.51 22.64
N PHE A 247 3.77 -15.60 22.07
CA PHE A 247 4.28 -16.77 21.36
C PHE A 247 5.01 -17.70 22.33
N HIS A 248 4.56 -18.94 22.45
CA HIS A 248 5.32 -20.00 23.09
C HIS A 248 5.86 -20.93 22.01
N VAL A 249 7.16 -20.89 21.80
CA VAL A 249 7.84 -21.59 20.73
C VAL A 249 8.77 -22.63 21.32
N LEU A 250 8.44 -23.90 21.10
CA LEU A 250 9.18 -25.02 21.65
C LEU A 250 9.78 -25.88 20.52
N ASP A 251 11.03 -26.30 20.69
CA ASP A 251 11.70 -27.24 19.82
C ASP A 251 11.13 -28.68 19.98
N GLU A 252 11.69 -29.65 19.26
CA GLU A 252 11.31 -31.07 19.29
C GLU A 252 11.54 -31.73 20.67
N ASN A 253 12.33 -31.12 21.53
CA ASN A 253 12.60 -31.58 22.90
C ASN A 253 11.79 -30.79 23.95
N GLY A 254 10.88 -29.93 23.52
CA GLY A 254 10.07 -29.09 24.40
C GLY A 254 10.83 -27.93 25.03
N LYS A 255 12.00 -27.54 24.50
CA LYS A 255 12.78 -26.41 24.98
C LYS A 255 12.41 -25.12 24.26
N PRO A 256 12.41 -23.98 24.96
CA PRO A 256 12.21 -22.67 24.36
C PRO A 256 13.18 -22.40 23.20
N THR A 257 12.67 -21.93 22.06
CA THR A 257 13.48 -21.65 20.87
C THR A 257 12.94 -20.48 20.07
N THR A 258 13.51 -20.23 18.88
CA THR A 258 13.08 -19.25 17.89
C THR A 258 12.56 -19.99 16.65
N ALA A 259 11.48 -19.49 16.05
CA ALA A 259 10.96 -20.02 14.81
C ALA A 259 10.61 -18.91 13.82
N SER A 260 10.52 -19.29 12.56
CA SER A 260 10.01 -18.53 11.42
C SER A 260 8.49 -18.63 11.36
N PHE A 261 7.80 -17.52 11.11
CA PHE A 261 6.35 -17.45 11.00
C PHE A 261 5.94 -16.66 9.77
N ILE A 262 5.05 -17.22 8.96
CA ILE A 262 4.29 -16.48 7.96
C ILE A 262 2.83 -16.45 8.44
N ILE A 263 2.30 -15.26 8.66
CA ILE A 263 0.97 -15.06 9.23
C ILE A 263 0.10 -14.40 8.20
N ARG A 264 -1.00 -15.05 7.81
CA ARG A 264 -1.92 -14.55 6.79
C ARG A 264 -3.36 -14.51 7.30
N ASP A 265 -4.11 -13.48 6.88
CA ASP A 265 -5.56 -13.51 6.99
C ASP A 265 -6.20 -14.33 5.85
N LYS A 266 -7.53 -14.36 5.81
CA LYS A 266 -8.29 -15.07 4.75
C LYS A 266 -8.15 -14.45 3.34
N GLN A 267 -7.70 -13.20 3.25
CA GLN A 267 -7.44 -12.50 1.99
C GLN A 267 -6.00 -12.73 1.50
N GLY A 268 -5.15 -13.33 2.31
CA GLY A 268 -3.74 -13.55 2.02
C GLY A 268 -2.83 -12.39 2.46
N HIS A 269 -3.35 -11.39 3.15
CA HIS A 269 -2.53 -10.31 3.69
C HIS A 269 -1.56 -10.82 4.73
N ILE A 270 -0.32 -10.35 4.67
CA ILE A 270 0.77 -10.70 5.57
C ILE A 270 0.75 -9.84 6.83
N TYR A 271 0.98 -10.47 7.96
CA TYR A 271 1.04 -9.82 9.28
C TYR A 271 2.37 -10.14 10.02
N PRO A 272 2.98 -9.15 10.69
CA PRO A 272 2.70 -7.73 10.52
C PRO A 272 2.93 -7.30 9.06
N SER A 273 2.28 -6.22 8.63
CA SER A 273 2.49 -5.70 7.27
C SER A 273 3.97 -5.57 6.94
N GLN A 274 4.36 -5.89 5.70
CA GLN A 274 5.77 -5.75 5.26
C GLN A 274 6.21 -4.29 5.14
N ALA A 275 5.24 -3.35 5.09
CA ALA A 275 5.54 -1.93 5.03
C ALA A 275 6.41 -1.48 6.19
N LYS A 276 7.52 -0.85 5.88
CA LYS A 276 8.43 -0.20 6.85
C LYS A 276 8.73 -1.06 8.09
N ARG A 277 8.87 -2.38 7.94
CA ARG A 277 9.33 -3.24 9.03
C ARG A 277 10.70 -2.77 9.50
N LEU A 278 10.85 -2.74 10.80
CA LEU A 278 12.11 -2.48 11.46
C LEU A 278 12.73 -3.80 11.93
N ALA A 279 14.07 -3.84 12.03
CA ALA A 279 14.77 -4.97 12.60
C ALA A 279 14.15 -5.38 13.97
N PRO A 280 14.02 -6.68 14.27
CA PRO A 280 14.59 -7.82 13.54
C PRO A 280 13.76 -8.30 12.34
N ASP A 281 12.64 -7.65 12.02
CA ASP A 281 11.74 -8.06 10.92
C ASP A 281 12.12 -7.31 9.63
N PHE A 282 12.32 -8.03 8.52
CA PHE A 282 12.67 -7.41 7.25
C PHE A 282 11.47 -7.18 6.35
N TYR A 283 11.44 -6.06 5.63
CA TYR A 283 10.36 -5.69 4.73
C TYR A 283 10.33 -6.48 3.42
N PHE A 284 11.47 -7.06 3.00
CA PHE A 284 11.61 -7.76 1.73
C PHE A 284 11.21 -9.24 1.79
N GLN A 285 10.88 -9.76 2.98
CA GLN A 285 10.47 -11.14 3.18
C GLN A 285 9.13 -11.22 3.91
N GLN A 286 8.35 -12.29 3.64
CA GLN A 286 7.04 -12.46 4.27
C GLN A 286 7.13 -12.90 5.73
N GLN A 287 8.10 -13.77 6.03
CA GLN A 287 8.27 -14.32 7.38
C GLN A 287 8.80 -13.29 8.38
N VAL A 288 8.49 -13.56 9.62
CA VAL A 288 9.03 -12.90 10.80
C VAL A 288 9.53 -13.97 11.77
N TYR A 289 10.54 -13.63 12.58
CA TYR A 289 11.10 -14.56 13.55
C TYR A 289 10.68 -14.18 14.96
N ARG A 290 10.14 -15.15 15.71
CA ARG A 290 9.74 -14.93 17.11
C ARG A 290 10.37 -15.97 18.00
N LYS A 291 10.94 -15.47 19.08
CA LYS A 291 11.47 -16.26 20.19
C LYS A 291 10.34 -16.58 21.17
N ASP A 292 10.50 -17.65 21.92
CA ASP A 292 9.61 -17.99 23.04
C ASP A 292 9.42 -16.81 23.99
N GLY A 293 8.18 -16.52 24.38
CA GLY A 293 7.77 -15.42 25.23
C GLY A 293 7.62 -14.07 24.53
N GLU A 294 7.99 -13.93 23.27
CA GLU A 294 7.80 -12.68 22.52
C GLU A 294 6.33 -12.40 22.17
N GLN A 295 6.05 -11.12 21.94
CA GLN A 295 4.70 -10.64 21.68
C GLN A 295 4.57 -10.04 20.30
N MET A 296 3.39 -10.14 19.73
CA MET A 296 2.98 -9.42 18.52
C MET A 296 1.53 -8.96 18.64
N ALA A 297 1.22 -7.76 18.14
CA ALA A 297 -0.12 -7.23 18.11
C ALA A 297 -0.78 -7.56 16.76
N LEU A 298 -2.01 -8.14 16.81
CA LEU A 298 -2.85 -8.36 15.65
C LEU A 298 -4.25 -7.80 15.89
N PRO A 299 -4.91 -7.24 14.85
CA PRO A 299 -6.33 -6.90 14.94
C PRO A 299 -7.19 -8.16 15.11
N GLU A 300 -8.42 -8.00 15.57
CA GLU A 300 -9.37 -9.10 15.61
C GLU A 300 -9.56 -9.72 14.23
N GLY A 301 -9.53 -11.05 14.15
CA GLY A 301 -9.66 -11.76 12.89
C GLY A 301 -9.23 -13.22 12.97
N LYS A 302 -9.41 -13.92 11.86
CA LYS A 302 -8.96 -15.31 11.70
C LYS A 302 -7.69 -15.32 10.87
N TYR A 303 -6.63 -15.92 11.42
CA TYR A 303 -5.31 -15.97 10.84
C TYR A 303 -4.82 -17.40 10.69
N THR A 304 -4.07 -17.63 9.63
CA THR A 304 -3.30 -18.85 9.41
C THR A 304 -1.83 -18.55 9.70
N PHE A 305 -1.26 -19.24 10.66
CA PHE A 305 0.14 -19.22 11.03
C PHE A 305 0.82 -20.43 10.38
N GLU A 306 1.69 -20.18 9.42
CA GLU A 306 2.63 -21.17 8.89
C GLU A 306 3.94 -20.97 9.65
N TYR A 307 4.51 -22.04 10.22
CA TYR A 307 5.69 -21.93 11.05
C TYR A 307 6.63 -23.11 10.89
N THR A 308 7.92 -22.81 10.97
CA THR A 308 9.01 -23.79 10.85
C THR A 308 10.26 -23.25 11.51
N ARG A 309 11.33 -24.03 11.54
CA ARG A 309 12.67 -23.61 11.96
C ARG A 309 13.71 -24.00 10.91
N GLY A 310 13.45 -23.66 9.67
CA GLY A 310 14.33 -23.95 8.54
C GLY A 310 14.22 -25.39 8.00
N PRO A 311 15.15 -25.77 7.12
CA PRO A 311 15.00 -26.99 6.30
C PRO A 311 15.05 -28.30 7.08
N GLU A 312 15.53 -28.30 8.32
CA GLU A 312 15.58 -29.50 9.17
C GLU A 312 14.25 -29.78 9.90
N TYR A 313 13.29 -28.85 9.78
CA TYR A 313 12.00 -28.90 10.47
C TYR A 313 10.84 -28.95 9.49
N LEU A 314 9.79 -29.67 9.85
CA LEU A 314 8.54 -29.70 9.09
C LEU A 314 7.86 -28.33 9.14
N VAL A 315 7.33 -27.91 8.01
CA VAL A 315 6.44 -26.75 7.95
C VAL A 315 5.08 -27.15 8.52
N LYS A 316 4.65 -26.45 9.58
CA LYS A 316 3.37 -26.70 10.24
C LYS A 316 2.46 -25.50 10.07
N THR A 317 1.17 -25.75 10.12
CA THR A 317 0.14 -24.71 9.97
C THR A 317 -0.83 -24.75 11.14
N LYS A 318 -1.18 -23.58 11.66
CA LYS A 318 -2.18 -23.42 12.72
C LYS A 318 -3.11 -22.27 12.41
N THR A 319 -4.40 -22.52 12.50
CA THR A 319 -5.40 -21.45 12.38
C THR A 319 -5.81 -20.93 13.75
N ILE A 320 -5.79 -19.62 13.93
CA ILE A 320 -6.04 -18.93 15.18
C ILE A 320 -7.09 -17.86 14.96
N ASN A 321 -8.08 -17.79 15.84
CA ASN A 321 -9.04 -16.70 15.87
C ASN A 321 -8.63 -15.73 16.97
N VAL A 322 -8.24 -14.52 16.58
CA VAL A 322 -7.92 -13.43 17.50
C VAL A 322 -9.19 -12.66 17.81
N SER A 323 -9.58 -12.62 19.07
CA SER A 323 -10.72 -11.85 19.58
C SER A 323 -10.23 -10.87 20.67
N GLY A 324 -11.01 -9.80 20.91
CA GLY A 324 -10.73 -8.85 21.98
C GLY A 324 -10.76 -9.52 23.36
N GLY A 325 -9.93 -9.05 24.27
CA GLY A 325 -9.87 -9.55 25.65
C GLY A 325 -8.46 -9.84 26.15
N ALA A 326 -8.31 -10.82 27.06
CA ALA A 326 -7.02 -11.22 27.57
C ALA A 326 -6.12 -11.76 26.46
N PRO A 327 -4.81 -11.43 26.46
CA PRO A 327 -3.90 -11.88 25.42
C PRO A 327 -3.88 -13.41 25.35
N PRO A 328 -4.24 -14.05 24.22
CA PRO A 328 -4.13 -15.49 24.10
C PRO A 328 -2.65 -15.90 24.05
N SER A 329 -2.33 -16.94 24.80
CA SER A 329 -1.06 -17.61 24.73
C SER A 329 -1.10 -18.62 23.57
N LEU A 330 -0.15 -18.50 22.65
CA LEU A 330 -0.10 -19.30 21.44
C LEU A 330 1.08 -20.30 21.53
N ASN A 331 0.74 -21.59 21.57
CA ASN A 331 1.75 -22.65 21.66
C ASN A 331 2.09 -23.17 20.26
N PHE A 332 3.36 -23.13 19.88
CA PHE A 332 3.93 -23.63 18.64
C PHE A 332 5.00 -24.68 18.96
N ALA A 333 4.66 -25.95 18.82
CA ALA A 333 5.60 -27.06 18.94
C ALA A 333 6.18 -27.41 17.56
N LEU A 334 7.49 -27.27 17.44
CA LEU A 334 8.22 -27.60 16.23
C LEU A 334 8.45 -29.11 16.15
N GLU A 335 8.62 -29.61 14.94
CA GLU A 335 8.88 -31.02 14.67
C GLU A 335 10.07 -31.14 13.71
N ARG A 336 11.16 -31.68 14.22
CA ARG A 336 12.37 -31.92 13.44
C ARG A 336 12.22 -33.23 12.70
N TRP A 337 12.43 -33.25 11.40
CA TRP A 337 12.33 -34.45 10.57
C TRP A 337 13.69 -35.08 10.29
N ILE A 338 14.77 -34.29 10.33
CA ILE A 338 16.13 -34.75 10.18
C ILE A 338 17.07 -33.99 11.12
N ASP A 339 18.06 -34.65 11.66
CA ASP A 339 19.10 -34.05 12.48
C ASP A 339 20.49 -34.44 11.92
N PRO A 340 21.01 -33.62 10.98
CA PRO A 340 22.30 -33.88 10.35
C PRO A 340 23.47 -33.85 11.33
N SER A 341 23.34 -33.13 12.47
CA SER A 341 24.39 -33.06 13.48
C SER A 341 24.74 -34.41 14.11
N LYS A 342 23.79 -35.36 14.11
CA LYS A 342 24.02 -36.75 14.53
C LYS A 342 24.93 -37.53 13.58
N LEU A 343 25.19 -36.97 12.40
CA LEU A 343 26.06 -37.51 11.38
C LEU A 343 27.30 -36.61 11.17
N ASP A 344 27.57 -35.74 12.12
CA ASP A 344 28.66 -34.74 12.10
C ASP A 344 28.55 -33.71 10.93
N TRP A 345 27.33 -33.47 10.42
CA TRP A 345 27.06 -32.44 9.43
C TRP A 345 26.41 -31.24 10.07
N TYR A 346 26.95 -30.04 9.77
CA TYR A 346 26.46 -28.79 10.32
C TYR A 346 26.13 -27.82 9.19
N SER A 347 24.95 -27.20 9.27
CA SER A 347 24.52 -26.17 8.31
C SER A 347 25.26 -24.85 8.57
N GLY A 348 25.59 -24.12 7.52
CA GLY A 348 26.29 -22.83 7.66
C GLY A 348 25.97 -21.85 6.54
N ASP A 349 25.91 -20.58 6.88
CA ASP A 349 25.96 -19.47 5.94
C ASP A 349 27.31 -18.75 6.11
N HIS A 350 28.13 -18.79 5.05
CA HIS A 350 29.49 -18.29 5.09
C HIS A 350 29.61 -16.82 4.65
N HIS A 351 28.50 -16.14 4.30
CA HIS A 351 28.57 -14.81 3.73
C HIS A 351 27.30 -13.98 4.04
N ILE A 352 27.24 -13.45 5.28
CA ILE A 352 26.09 -12.66 5.74
C ILE A 352 26.49 -11.20 5.87
N HIS A 353 25.85 -10.32 5.09
CA HIS A 353 26.02 -8.88 5.23
C HIS A 353 25.20 -8.33 6.39
N ALA A 354 25.87 -7.67 7.34
CA ALA A 354 25.22 -6.98 8.46
C ALA A 354 25.84 -5.59 8.68
N ALA A 355 25.38 -4.86 9.66
CA ALA A 355 25.91 -3.55 9.99
C ALA A 355 27.42 -3.61 10.26
N GLY A 356 28.17 -2.65 9.69
CA GLY A 356 29.63 -2.62 9.72
C GLY A 356 30.30 -3.31 8.55
N CYS A 357 29.57 -3.99 7.67
CA CYS A 357 30.10 -4.58 6.46
C CYS A 357 30.72 -3.50 5.54
N ARG A 358 31.86 -3.80 4.93
CA ARG A 358 32.58 -2.88 4.02
C ARG A 358 31.80 -2.44 2.78
N HIS A 359 30.70 -3.11 2.45
CA HIS A 359 29.80 -2.75 1.35
C HIS A 359 28.82 -1.62 1.70
N TYR A 360 28.70 -1.25 2.97
CA TYR A 360 27.91 -0.13 3.41
C TYR A 360 28.76 1.14 3.55
N GLU A 361 28.18 2.28 3.24
CA GLU A 361 28.88 3.58 3.32
C GLU A 361 29.11 4.01 4.78
N THR A 362 28.21 3.58 5.66
CA THR A 362 28.29 3.90 7.10
C THR A 362 28.25 2.64 7.97
N PRO A 363 28.95 2.59 9.12
CA PRO A 363 28.93 1.43 10.00
C PRO A 363 27.57 1.11 10.62
N SER A 364 26.63 2.07 10.62
CA SER A 364 25.27 1.90 11.13
C SER A 364 24.27 1.49 10.06
N GLU A 365 24.70 1.38 8.81
CA GLU A 365 23.87 0.88 7.72
C GLU A 365 23.79 -0.65 7.80
N GLY A 366 22.65 -1.21 7.38
CA GLY A 366 22.42 -2.65 7.47
C GLY A 366 21.77 -3.06 8.78
N VAL A 367 21.76 -4.36 9.02
CA VAL A 367 21.11 -4.99 10.18
C VAL A 367 22.11 -5.28 11.27
N ASP A 368 21.75 -5.01 12.51
CA ASP A 368 22.59 -5.33 13.65
C ASP A 368 22.93 -6.84 13.67
N PRO A 369 24.18 -7.24 13.93
CA PRO A 369 24.58 -8.64 14.04
C PRO A 369 23.72 -9.47 14.99
N ALA A 370 23.24 -8.89 16.10
CA ALA A 370 22.36 -9.58 17.04
C ALA A 370 20.99 -9.92 16.44
N ASP A 371 20.49 -9.08 15.57
CA ASP A 371 19.25 -9.35 14.82
C ASP A 371 19.47 -10.42 13.75
N MET A 372 20.64 -10.45 13.08
CA MET A 372 20.98 -11.53 12.14
C MET A 372 21.12 -12.88 12.85
N ILE A 373 21.67 -12.94 14.05
CA ILE A 373 21.74 -14.16 14.87
C ILE A 373 20.33 -14.71 15.14
N ARG A 374 19.32 -13.85 15.35
CA ARG A 374 17.93 -14.28 15.49
C ARG A 374 17.43 -15.06 14.26
N HIS A 375 17.79 -14.61 13.06
CA HIS A 375 17.44 -15.30 11.82
C HIS A 375 18.14 -16.64 11.70
N LEU A 376 19.41 -16.73 12.05
CA LEU A 376 20.15 -18.00 12.11
C LEU A 376 19.48 -19.01 13.05
N PHE A 377 19.10 -18.58 14.25
CA PHE A 377 18.37 -19.43 15.19
C PHE A 377 17.01 -19.88 14.65
N GLY A 378 16.29 -18.97 13.99
CA GLY A 378 14.98 -19.24 13.43
C GLY A 378 14.98 -20.17 12.22
N GLU A 379 16.15 -20.33 11.57
CA GLU A 379 16.38 -21.24 10.43
C GLU A 379 17.23 -22.48 10.84
N ALA A 380 17.53 -22.66 12.12
CA ALA A 380 18.40 -23.73 12.65
C ALA A 380 19.78 -23.78 11.98
N VAL A 381 20.32 -22.66 11.54
CA VAL A 381 21.67 -22.56 10.96
C VAL A 381 22.69 -22.61 12.08
N ASN A 382 23.62 -23.56 12.02
CA ASN A 382 24.61 -23.83 13.07
C ASN A 382 25.78 -22.84 13.06
N VAL A 383 26.21 -22.38 11.87
CA VAL A 383 27.33 -21.47 11.68
C VAL A 383 26.90 -20.31 10.80
N GLY A 384 27.11 -19.09 11.24
CA GLY A 384 26.89 -17.88 10.46
C GLY A 384 28.12 -16.98 10.49
N CYS A 385 28.68 -16.69 9.30
CA CYS A 385 29.79 -15.75 9.16
C CYS A 385 29.24 -14.37 8.82
N ILE A 386 29.14 -13.53 9.80
CA ILE A 386 28.66 -12.14 9.67
C ILE A 386 29.85 -11.26 9.34
N LEU A 387 29.77 -10.54 8.21
CA LEU A 387 30.82 -9.66 7.67
C LEU A 387 30.68 -8.25 8.20
#